data_a298f84c5a4b689236753680d2ae6352
#
_entry.id   a298f84c5a4b689236753680d2ae6352
#
_cell.length_a   1.000
_cell.length_b   1.000
_cell.length_c   1.000
_cell.angle_alpha   90.00
_cell.angle_beta   90.00
_cell.angle_gamma   90.00
#
_symmetry.space_group_name_H-M   'P 1'
#
loop_
_entity.id
_entity.type
_entity.pdbx_description
1 polymer ?
#
loop_
_entity_poly.entity_id
_entity_poly.type
_entity_poly.pdbx_seq_one_letter_code
_entity_poly.pdbx_strand_id
1 'polypeptide(L)'
;RGLGDVYKRQAYAVRKQTPQNYKDYFDKRIHLIEVKNFGRVIDPAKDIAAFFEVKKIEAKIKPDVIHLHSSKAGAIGRVAFNGKIPMFYTPHGYSFLMENYKPMKRRMFKVIESVCAKRNCTTISCSVGEHQESLKLTKHATYVNNGINMAELQEIIDKTEKVEHPFTVYTLGRICYQKNPTLFNEIAESLPDVKFVWIGDGELRDQLTSENIEITGWADRSTAIRYAVNADVFLLPSRWEGLPISLLESMYMKKACVVSNVIGNRDVIHNGENGFVCTKVEDFVKAIEECQGEVEKLTEHAYQDILKMYNTKVMAEQYSKKYETAMNR
;
A
#
# COMPACT_ATOMS: atom_id res chain seq x y z
N ARG A 1 -22.74 -10.94 -17.90
CA ARG A 1 -22.56 -9.49 -18.11
C ARG A 1 -21.14 -9.16 -17.70
N GLY A 2 -20.29 -8.74 -18.65
CA GLY A 2 -18.90 -8.32 -18.34
C GLY A 2 -18.88 -7.01 -17.58
N LEU A 3 -17.74 -6.71 -16.92
CA LEU A 3 -17.50 -5.47 -16.16
C LEU A 3 -17.64 -4.18 -17.00
N GLY A 4 -17.95 -4.26 -18.31
CA GLY A 4 -18.10 -3.12 -19.21
C GLY A 4 -19.23 -2.14 -18.85
N ASP A 5 -20.23 -2.56 -18.07
CA ASP A 5 -21.38 -1.74 -17.68
C ASP A 5 -21.34 -1.31 -16.20
N VAL A 6 -20.20 -1.44 -15.52
CA VAL A 6 -20.09 -1.08 -14.10
C VAL A 6 -19.85 0.40 -13.93
N TYR A 7 -20.86 1.14 -13.46
CA TYR A 7 -20.72 2.53 -13.02
C TYR A 7 -20.01 2.58 -11.67
N LYS A 8 -18.70 2.87 -11.67
CA LYS A 8 -17.96 3.08 -10.43
C LYS A 8 -18.24 4.47 -9.87
N ARG A 9 -18.70 4.51 -8.63
CA ARG A 9 -18.86 5.74 -7.84
C ARG A 9 -17.95 5.66 -6.64
N GLN A 10 -17.06 6.64 -6.52
CA GLN A 10 -16.09 6.67 -5.45
C GLN A 10 -16.37 7.81 -4.48
N ALA A 11 -16.84 7.44 -3.28
CA ALA A 11 -16.90 8.37 -2.15
C ALA A 11 -15.51 8.54 -1.55
N TYR A 12 -15.05 9.77 -1.37
CA TYR A 12 -13.69 10.09 -0.94
C TYR A 12 -13.67 11.34 -0.05
N ALA A 13 -12.55 11.55 0.63
CA ALA A 13 -12.27 12.77 1.38
C ALA A 13 -10.96 13.40 0.92
N VAL A 14 -10.96 14.73 0.85
CA VAL A 14 -9.76 15.52 0.54
C VAL A 14 -8.91 15.69 1.79
N ARG A 15 -7.61 15.55 1.66
CA ARG A 15 -6.61 15.82 2.73
C ARG A 15 -5.85 17.11 2.41
N LYS A 16 -5.24 17.72 3.43
CA LYS A 16 -4.42 18.93 3.23
C LYS A 16 -3.30 18.75 2.20
N GLN A 17 -2.75 17.53 2.10
CA GLN A 17 -1.67 17.18 1.17
C GLN A 17 -2.17 16.71 -0.21
N THR A 18 -3.49 16.65 -0.42
CA THR A 18 -4.05 16.22 -1.71
C THR A 18 -3.75 17.30 -2.76
N PRO A 19 -3.09 16.96 -3.88
CA PRO A 19 -2.81 17.92 -4.95
C PRO A 19 -4.10 18.54 -5.48
N GLN A 20 -4.06 19.80 -5.92
CA GLN A 20 -5.26 20.48 -6.44
C GLN A 20 -5.85 19.79 -7.66
N ASN A 21 -4.99 19.20 -8.49
CA ASN A 21 -5.34 18.48 -9.71
C ASN A 21 -5.61 16.97 -9.48
N TYR A 22 -5.85 16.53 -8.24
CA TYR A 22 -6.04 15.09 -7.93
C TYR A 22 -7.13 14.41 -8.75
N LYS A 23 -8.13 15.15 -9.24
CA LYS A 23 -9.20 14.59 -10.06
C LYS A 23 -8.72 14.11 -11.43
N ASP A 24 -7.63 14.66 -11.93
CA ASP A 24 -7.04 14.31 -13.24
C ASP A 24 -6.40 12.92 -13.22
N TYR A 25 -6.08 12.39 -12.01
CA TYR A 25 -5.54 11.04 -11.83
C TYR A 25 -6.60 9.93 -11.88
N PHE A 26 -7.89 10.29 -11.92
CA PHE A 26 -8.96 9.30 -11.99
C PHE A 26 -9.48 9.14 -13.42
N ASP A 27 -9.81 7.90 -13.78
CA ASP A 27 -10.51 7.62 -15.02
C ASP A 27 -11.82 8.42 -15.07
N LYS A 28 -12.07 9.10 -16.18
CA LYS A 28 -13.25 9.97 -16.38
C LYS A 28 -14.59 9.24 -16.22
N ARG A 29 -14.59 7.91 -16.32
CA ARG A 29 -15.78 7.06 -16.08
C ARG A 29 -16.12 6.92 -14.60
N ILE A 30 -15.22 7.30 -13.68
CA ILE A 30 -15.45 7.23 -12.24
C ILE A 30 -16.18 8.49 -11.76
N HIS A 31 -17.36 8.32 -11.18
CA HIS A 31 -18.08 9.43 -10.55
C HIS A 31 -17.53 9.66 -9.13
N LEU A 32 -16.86 10.78 -8.94
CA LEU A 32 -16.26 11.18 -7.67
C LEU A 32 -17.29 11.90 -6.79
N ILE A 33 -17.44 11.47 -5.52
CA ILE A 33 -18.37 12.04 -4.54
C ILE A 33 -17.58 12.39 -3.28
N GLU A 34 -17.46 13.68 -2.99
CA GLU A 34 -16.77 14.13 -1.80
C GLU A 34 -17.63 13.96 -0.54
N VAL A 35 -17.07 13.34 0.49
CA VAL A 35 -17.62 13.23 1.84
C VAL A 35 -16.93 14.26 2.72
N LYS A 36 -17.57 15.41 2.92
CA LYS A 36 -16.94 16.60 3.51
C LYS A 36 -16.49 16.42 4.95
N ASN A 37 -17.23 15.63 5.72
CA ASN A 37 -16.96 15.40 7.14
C ASN A 37 -16.03 14.21 7.39
N PHE A 38 -15.48 13.58 6.35
CA PHE A 38 -14.64 12.41 6.50
C PHE A 38 -13.17 12.81 6.69
N GLY A 39 -12.70 12.79 7.93
CA GLY A 39 -11.31 13.14 8.29
C GLY A 39 -10.47 11.93 8.71
N ARG A 40 -9.14 12.09 8.73
CA ARG A 40 -8.21 11.05 9.19
C ARG A 40 -8.24 10.86 10.71
N VAL A 41 -8.39 11.96 11.45
CA VAL A 41 -8.41 11.97 12.92
C VAL A 41 -9.78 11.55 13.42
N ILE A 42 -9.83 10.83 14.54
CA ILE A 42 -11.09 10.52 15.22
C ILE A 42 -11.65 11.82 15.77
N ASP A 43 -12.82 12.20 15.29
CA ASP A 43 -13.57 13.39 15.70
C ASP A 43 -15.06 12.95 15.77
N PRO A 44 -15.59 12.75 16.98
CA PRO A 44 -16.96 12.20 17.13
C PRO A 44 -18.04 12.98 16.39
N ALA A 45 -17.95 14.33 16.42
CA ALA A 45 -18.94 15.16 15.76
C ALA A 45 -18.89 15.01 14.22
N LYS A 46 -17.66 15.08 13.66
CA LYS A 46 -17.48 14.87 12.23
C LYS A 46 -17.78 13.43 11.80
N ASP A 47 -17.46 12.46 12.64
CA ASP A 47 -17.70 11.04 12.35
C ASP A 47 -19.19 10.71 12.31
N ILE A 48 -20.00 11.32 13.21
CA ILE A 48 -21.45 11.25 13.16
C ILE A 48 -21.99 11.95 11.90
N ALA A 49 -21.48 13.13 11.56
CA ALA A 49 -21.88 13.83 10.34
C ALA A 49 -21.55 13.00 9.09
N ALA A 50 -20.33 12.42 9.02
CA ALA A 50 -19.92 11.52 7.94
C ALA A 50 -20.81 10.27 7.84
N PHE A 51 -21.24 9.71 8.98
CA PHE A 51 -22.19 8.59 9.01
C PHE A 51 -23.52 8.94 8.30
N PHE A 52 -24.11 10.08 8.61
CA PHE A 52 -25.35 10.51 7.93
C PHE A 52 -25.11 10.87 6.46
N GLU A 53 -23.95 11.43 6.15
CA GLU A 53 -23.56 11.79 4.78
C GLU A 53 -23.46 10.55 3.89
N VAL A 54 -22.78 9.47 4.34
CA VAL A 54 -22.65 8.23 3.57
C VAL A 54 -24.00 7.50 3.45
N LYS A 55 -24.87 7.56 4.45
CA LYS A 55 -26.26 7.04 4.34
C LYS A 55 -27.09 7.78 3.29
N LYS A 56 -26.95 9.11 3.22
CA LYS A 56 -27.62 9.89 2.19
C LYS A 56 -27.10 9.55 0.79
N ILE A 57 -25.79 9.31 0.66
CA ILE A 57 -25.17 8.88 -0.58
C ILE A 57 -25.71 7.50 -1.00
N GLU A 58 -25.75 6.51 -0.08
CA GLU A 58 -26.34 5.19 -0.33
C GLU A 58 -27.78 5.28 -0.84
N ALA A 59 -28.63 6.03 -0.13
CA ALA A 59 -30.04 6.20 -0.48
C ALA A 59 -30.25 6.83 -1.86
N LYS A 60 -29.37 7.76 -2.26
CA LYS A 60 -29.41 8.43 -3.56
C LYS A 60 -28.92 7.52 -4.68
N ILE A 61 -27.84 6.76 -4.44
CA ILE A 61 -27.15 5.97 -5.47
C ILE A 61 -27.81 4.61 -5.65
N LYS A 62 -28.28 3.99 -4.56
CA LYS A 62 -28.80 2.62 -4.51
C LYS A 62 -27.81 1.63 -5.15
N PRO A 63 -26.59 1.50 -4.61
CA PRO A 63 -25.56 0.67 -5.21
C PRO A 63 -25.89 -0.82 -5.12
N ASP A 64 -25.42 -1.62 -6.07
CA ASP A 64 -25.52 -3.08 -6.05
C ASP A 64 -24.47 -3.70 -5.13
N VAL A 65 -23.32 -3.04 -4.95
CA VAL A 65 -22.20 -3.46 -4.10
C VAL A 65 -21.59 -2.25 -3.41
N ILE A 66 -21.19 -2.42 -2.16
CA ILE A 66 -20.44 -1.41 -1.40
C ILE A 66 -19.07 -1.97 -1.05
N HIS A 67 -17.98 -1.24 -1.34
CA HIS A 67 -16.65 -1.58 -0.90
C HIS A 67 -16.03 -0.45 -0.08
N LEU A 68 -15.65 -0.76 1.14
CA LEU A 68 -15.08 0.17 2.11
C LEU A 68 -13.56 0.00 2.14
N HIS A 69 -12.82 1.09 2.07
CA HIS A 69 -11.36 1.09 2.09
C HIS A 69 -10.83 1.87 3.30
N SER A 70 -9.87 1.30 4.02
CA SER A 70 -9.23 1.80 5.25
C SER A 70 -10.08 1.65 6.53
N SER A 71 -9.39 1.55 7.69
CA SER A 71 -10.03 1.26 8.99
C SER A 71 -11.15 2.23 9.36
N LYS A 72 -10.98 3.53 9.14
CA LYS A 72 -12.00 4.52 9.52
C LYS A 72 -13.23 4.45 8.63
N ALA A 73 -13.05 4.36 7.30
CA ALA A 73 -14.17 4.18 6.38
C ALA A 73 -14.87 2.85 6.60
N GLY A 74 -14.08 1.80 6.88
CA GLY A 74 -14.60 0.49 7.25
C GLY A 74 -15.45 0.51 8.51
N ALA A 75 -15.03 1.22 9.56
CA ALA A 75 -15.82 1.33 10.80
C ALA A 75 -17.13 2.09 10.57
N ILE A 76 -17.07 3.30 9.98
CA ILE A 76 -18.25 4.13 9.72
C ILE A 76 -19.23 3.41 8.77
N GLY A 77 -18.73 2.86 7.66
CA GLY A 77 -19.58 2.21 6.66
C GLY A 77 -20.25 0.94 7.17
N ARG A 78 -19.51 0.06 7.89
CA ARG A 78 -20.10 -1.16 8.48
C ARG A 78 -21.19 -0.86 9.52
N VAL A 79 -21.16 0.31 10.16
CA VAL A 79 -22.22 0.74 11.09
C VAL A 79 -23.32 1.48 10.35
N ALA A 80 -23.01 2.30 9.33
CA ALA A 80 -23.98 3.08 8.60
C ALA A 80 -24.91 2.23 7.72
N PHE A 81 -24.35 1.21 7.07
CA PHE A 81 -25.10 0.38 6.14
C PHE A 81 -25.72 -0.83 6.84
N ASN A 82 -26.95 -1.19 6.42
CA ASN A 82 -27.74 -2.20 7.10
C ASN A 82 -27.42 -3.66 6.69
N GLY A 83 -26.44 -3.86 5.78
CA GLY A 83 -26.03 -5.17 5.28
C GLY A 83 -27.02 -5.87 4.35
N LYS A 84 -28.02 -5.16 3.82
CA LYS A 84 -28.92 -5.67 2.75
C LYS A 84 -28.22 -5.69 1.39
N ILE A 85 -27.29 -4.75 1.17
CA ILE A 85 -26.44 -4.69 -0.01
C ILE A 85 -25.16 -5.45 0.29
N PRO A 86 -24.64 -6.31 -0.61
CA PRO A 86 -23.35 -6.94 -0.47
C PRO A 86 -22.26 -5.92 -0.14
N MET A 87 -21.61 -6.12 1.01
CA MET A 87 -20.62 -5.17 1.52
C MET A 87 -19.26 -5.83 1.71
N PHE A 88 -18.23 -5.15 1.23
CA PHE A 88 -16.83 -5.54 1.35
C PHE A 88 -16.03 -4.49 2.10
N TYR A 89 -14.96 -4.92 2.73
CA TYR A 89 -14.06 -4.05 3.46
C TYR A 89 -12.61 -4.46 3.24
N THR A 90 -11.74 -3.52 2.85
CA THR A 90 -10.29 -3.72 2.76
C THR A 90 -9.57 -2.76 3.73
N PRO A 91 -8.85 -3.30 4.74
CA PRO A 91 -8.17 -2.48 5.75
C PRO A 91 -6.99 -1.66 5.19
N HIS A 92 -6.21 -2.20 4.25
CA HIS A 92 -4.93 -1.64 3.76
C HIS A 92 -3.93 -1.38 4.89
N GLY A 93 -3.72 -2.38 5.75
CA GLY A 93 -2.97 -2.28 6.99
C GLY A 93 -3.86 -1.88 8.16
N TYR A 94 -4.09 -2.83 9.07
CA TYR A 94 -4.92 -2.58 10.24
C TYR A 94 -4.32 -1.56 11.19
N SER A 95 -5.11 -0.58 11.63
CA SER A 95 -4.66 0.47 12.56
C SER A 95 -4.20 -0.09 13.91
N PHE A 96 -4.66 -1.26 14.34
CA PHE A 96 -4.21 -1.90 15.57
C PHE A 96 -2.81 -2.55 15.44
N LEU A 97 -2.28 -2.71 14.23
CA LEU A 97 -0.92 -3.18 13.98
C LEU A 97 0.08 -2.02 13.91
N MET A 98 -0.38 -0.79 13.80
CA MET A 98 0.48 0.40 13.65
C MET A 98 1.20 0.72 14.96
N GLU A 99 2.52 0.63 14.95
CA GLU A 99 3.36 0.78 16.14
C GLU A 99 3.50 2.21 16.66
N ASN A 100 3.15 3.20 15.84
CA ASN A 100 3.13 4.61 16.27
C ASN A 100 2.01 4.93 17.28
N TYR A 101 1.10 4.00 17.54
CA TYR A 101 0.08 4.16 18.56
C TYR A 101 0.43 3.43 19.85
N LYS A 102 0.15 4.08 20.99
CA LYS A 102 0.29 3.46 22.32
C LYS A 102 -0.52 2.15 22.41
N PRO A 103 -0.08 1.16 23.18
CA PRO A 103 -0.74 -0.16 23.27
C PRO A 103 -2.24 -0.08 23.58
N MET A 104 -2.66 0.83 24.47
CA MET A 104 -4.07 1.03 24.81
C MET A 104 -4.90 1.49 23.58
N LYS A 105 -4.36 2.39 22.76
CA LYS A 105 -5.03 2.86 21.54
C LYS A 105 -5.10 1.76 20.48
N ARG A 106 -4.05 0.95 20.35
CA ARG A 106 -4.04 -0.22 19.47
C ARG A 106 -5.11 -1.23 19.90
N ARG A 107 -5.23 -1.49 21.23
CA ARG A 107 -6.28 -2.35 21.78
C ARG A 107 -7.69 -1.80 21.49
N MET A 108 -7.90 -0.50 21.63
CA MET A 108 -9.16 0.16 21.26
C MET A 108 -9.50 -0.06 19.77
N PHE A 109 -8.55 0.15 18.86
CA PHE A 109 -8.77 -0.13 17.45
C PHE A 109 -9.12 -1.58 17.17
N LYS A 110 -8.45 -2.53 17.85
CA LYS A 110 -8.74 -3.95 17.71
C LYS A 110 -10.17 -4.29 18.18
N VAL A 111 -10.63 -3.68 19.27
CA VAL A 111 -12.01 -3.83 19.77
C VAL A 111 -13.01 -3.27 18.74
N ILE A 112 -12.77 -2.07 18.20
CA ILE A 112 -13.62 -1.47 17.16
C ILE A 112 -13.70 -2.40 15.94
N GLU A 113 -12.56 -2.91 15.45
CA GLU A 113 -12.54 -3.85 14.33
C GLU A 113 -13.31 -5.14 14.65
N SER A 114 -13.13 -5.70 15.84
CA SER A 114 -13.84 -6.93 16.28
C SER A 114 -15.35 -6.72 16.37
N VAL A 115 -15.82 -5.56 16.83
CA VAL A 115 -17.25 -5.23 16.87
C VAL A 115 -17.81 -5.05 15.47
N CYS A 116 -17.11 -4.28 14.62
CA CYS A 116 -17.51 -4.06 13.22
C CYS A 116 -17.47 -5.35 12.38
N ALA A 117 -16.58 -6.29 12.71
CA ALA A 117 -16.46 -7.57 12.02
C ALA A 117 -17.68 -8.51 12.22
N LYS A 118 -18.52 -8.23 13.21
CA LYS A 118 -19.82 -8.94 13.42
C LYS A 118 -20.92 -8.50 12.45
N ARG A 119 -20.69 -7.43 11.70
CA ARG A 119 -21.65 -6.95 10.70
C ARG A 119 -21.60 -7.82 9.44
N ASN A 120 -22.69 -7.83 8.67
CA ASN A 120 -22.75 -8.55 7.39
C ASN A 120 -21.86 -7.85 6.35
N CYS A 121 -20.55 -8.18 6.39
CA CYS A 121 -19.51 -7.60 5.55
C CYS A 121 -18.40 -8.63 5.35
N THR A 122 -17.96 -8.81 4.11
CA THR A 122 -16.81 -9.65 3.80
C THR A 122 -15.53 -8.81 3.82
N THR A 123 -14.57 -9.17 4.66
CA THR A 123 -13.24 -8.54 4.66
C THR A 123 -12.41 -9.11 3.51
N ILE A 124 -11.88 -8.23 2.66
CA ILE A 124 -10.91 -8.58 1.61
C ILE A 124 -9.57 -7.96 1.95
N SER A 125 -8.66 -8.75 2.47
CA SER A 125 -7.30 -8.32 2.82
C SER A 125 -6.46 -8.10 1.56
N CYS A 126 -5.46 -7.24 1.63
CA CYS A 126 -4.60 -6.94 0.48
C CYS A 126 -3.35 -7.83 0.41
N SER A 127 -3.14 -8.71 1.40
CA SER A 127 -2.07 -9.72 1.43
C SER A 127 -2.48 -10.94 2.25
N VAL A 128 -1.70 -12.02 2.13
CA VAL A 128 -1.92 -13.27 2.89
C VAL A 128 -1.75 -13.02 4.39
N GLY A 129 -0.73 -12.30 4.81
CA GLY A 129 -0.49 -11.99 6.23
C GLY A 129 -1.59 -11.10 6.82
N GLU A 130 -2.07 -10.09 6.07
CA GLU A 130 -3.22 -9.31 6.51
C GLU A 130 -4.50 -10.19 6.60
N HIS A 131 -4.66 -11.17 5.70
CA HIS A 131 -5.76 -12.13 5.77
C HIS A 131 -5.72 -12.99 7.04
N GLN A 132 -4.55 -13.43 7.45
CA GLN A 132 -4.40 -14.15 8.72
C GLN A 132 -4.83 -13.31 9.93
N GLU A 133 -4.52 -12.01 9.93
CA GLU A 133 -5.02 -11.08 10.96
C GLU A 133 -6.55 -10.89 10.86
N SER A 134 -7.11 -10.86 9.65
CA SER A 134 -8.55 -10.76 9.44
C SER A 134 -9.30 -11.98 9.97
N LEU A 135 -8.77 -13.19 9.79
CA LEU A 135 -9.36 -14.43 10.29
C LEU A 135 -9.45 -14.49 11.82
N LYS A 136 -8.58 -13.75 12.53
CA LYS A 136 -8.69 -13.59 13.99
C LYS A 136 -9.89 -12.74 14.43
N LEU A 137 -10.48 -11.96 13.50
CA LEU A 137 -11.60 -11.04 13.75
C LEU A 137 -12.92 -11.58 13.21
N THR A 138 -12.91 -12.26 12.06
CA THR A 138 -14.11 -12.76 11.39
C THR A 138 -13.84 -13.97 10.51
N LYS A 139 -14.84 -14.87 10.40
CA LYS A 139 -14.81 -15.98 9.45
C LYS A 139 -15.14 -15.53 8.02
N HIS A 140 -15.75 -14.36 7.86
CA HIS A 140 -16.09 -13.76 6.56
C HIS A 140 -14.91 -12.93 6.03
N ALA A 141 -13.77 -13.58 5.85
CA ALA A 141 -12.56 -12.97 5.34
C ALA A 141 -12.03 -13.76 4.14
N THR A 142 -11.43 -13.04 3.23
CA THR A 142 -10.69 -13.55 2.07
C THR A 142 -9.57 -12.55 1.74
N TYR A 143 -8.78 -12.81 0.71
CA TYR A 143 -7.79 -11.82 0.26
C TYR A 143 -7.79 -11.67 -1.26
N VAL A 144 -7.31 -10.53 -1.70
CA VAL A 144 -6.93 -10.20 -3.08
C VAL A 144 -5.66 -9.38 -2.97
N ASN A 145 -4.57 -9.89 -3.50
CA ASN A 145 -3.31 -9.17 -3.46
C ASN A 145 -3.41 -7.86 -4.25
N ASN A 146 -2.75 -6.81 -3.74
CA ASN A 146 -2.55 -5.60 -4.52
C ASN A 146 -1.79 -5.93 -5.81
N GLY A 147 -2.06 -5.16 -6.85
CA GLY A 147 -1.39 -5.31 -8.14
C GLY A 147 -1.03 -3.96 -8.74
N ILE A 148 0.01 -3.93 -9.54
CA ILE A 148 0.49 -2.74 -10.24
C ILE A 148 -0.05 -2.68 -11.68
N ASN A 149 -0.18 -1.48 -12.21
CA ASN A 149 -0.46 -1.25 -13.63
C ASN A 149 0.84 -1.36 -14.43
N MET A 150 1.13 -2.57 -14.91
CA MET A 150 2.38 -2.84 -15.64
C MET A 150 2.52 -2.01 -16.90
N ALA A 151 1.43 -1.77 -17.64
CA ALA A 151 1.49 -1.00 -18.90
C ALA A 151 1.89 0.46 -18.66
N GLU A 152 1.27 1.10 -17.65
CA GLU A 152 1.61 2.47 -17.25
C GLU A 152 3.06 2.57 -16.74
N LEU A 153 3.49 1.60 -15.92
CA LEU A 153 4.85 1.58 -15.39
C LEU A 153 5.86 1.38 -16.52
N GLN A 154 5.59 0.45 -17.45
CA GLN A 154 6.46 0.20 -18.60
C GLN A 154 6.60 1.44 -19.49
N GLU A 155 5.51 2.16 -19.74
CA GLU A 155 5.54 3.40 -20.51
C GLU A 155 6.50 4.46 -19.89
N ILE A 156 6.53 4.55 -18.55
CA ILE A 156 7.46 5.45 -17.86
C ILE A 156 8.89 4.95 -17.99
N ILE A 157 9.11 3.63 -17.82
CA ILE A 157 10.43 3.00 -17.93
C ILE A 157 11.00 3.22 -19.34
N ASP A 158 10.21 2.98 -20.38
CA ASP A 158 10.63 3.11 -21.78
C ASP A 158 11.01 4.55 -22.16
N LYS A 159 10.40 5.54 -21.49
CA LYS A 159 10.72 6.97 -21.67
C LYS A 159 11.86 7.46 -20.78
N THR A 160 12.39 6.59 -19.90
CA THR A 160 13.44 6.96 -18.96
C THR A 160 14.81 6.67 -19.56
N GLU A 161 15.63 7.69 -19.65
CA GLU A 161 17.04 7.54 -20.00
C GLU A 161 17.78 6.83 -18.87
N LYS A 162 18.48 5.75 -19.21
CA LYS A 162 19.40 5.05 -18.30
C LYS A 162 20.73 5.77 -18.32
N VAL A 163 21.18 6.21 -17.17
CA VAL A 163 22.47 6.88 -17.00
C VAL A 163 23.41 5.99 -16.21
N GLU A 164 24.70 6.13 -16.48
CA GLU A 164 25.73 5.49 -15.66
C GLU A 164 25.73 6.11 -14.25
N HIS A 165 25.70 5.29 -13.21
CA HIS A 165 25.64 5.74 -11.82
C HIS A 165 26.43 4.77 -10.91
N PRO A 166 26.93 5.24 -9.75
CA PRO A 166 27.50 4.36 -8.75
C PRO A 166 26.45 3.40 -8.22
N PHE A 167 26.87 2.29 -7.60
CA PHE A 167 25.94 1.37 -6.95
C PHE A 167 25.07 2.13 -5.95
N THR A 168 23.76 2.10 -6.20
CA THR A 168 22.77 2.97 -5.54
C THR A 168 21.65 2.16 -4.91
N VAL A 169 21.43 2.38 -3.63
CA VAL A 169 20.29 1.86 -2.85
C VAL A 169 19.22 2.94 -2.74
N TYR A 170 17.98 2.61 -3.05
CA TYR A 170 16.89 3.59 -2.96
C TYR A 170 15.71 3.09 -2.16
N THR A 171 14.95 4.03 -1.62
CA THR A 171 13.60 3.81 -1.12
C THR A 171 12.65 4.84 -1.70
N LEU A 172 11.34 4.53 -1.73
CA LEU A 172 10.32 5.40 -2.28
C LEU A 172 9.15 5.52 -1.32
N GLY A 173 8.84 6.76 -0.94
CA GLY A 173 7.70 7.06 -0.11
C GLY A 173 7.91 8.21 0.86
N ARG A 174 6.87 8.50 1.66
CA ARG A 174 6.91 9.57 2.64
C ARG A 174 7.90 9.25 3.76
N ILE A 175 8.76 10.20 4.13
CA ILE A 175 9.67 10.08 5.28
C ILE A 175 8.83 10.21 6.56
N CYS A 176 8.43 9.06 7.11
CA CYS A 176 7.53 9.00 8.25
C CYS A 176 7.86 7.79 9.16
N TYR A 177 7.30 7.76 10.35
CA TYR A 177 7.55 6.70 11.33
C TYR A 177 7.33 5.28 10.77
N GLN A 178 6.32 5.10 9.92
CA GLN A 178 6.05 3.81 9.26
C GLN A 178 7.22 3.33 8.42
N LYS A 179 7.81 4.22 7.64
CA LYS A 179 8.91 3.90 6.70
C LYS A 179 10.27 3.79 7.36
N ASN A 180 10.35 4.13 8.67
CA ASN A 180 11.51 3.91 9.53
C ASN A 180 12.80 4.58 9.02
N PRO A 181 12.81 5.91 8.87
CA PRO A 181 14.00 6.62 8.41
C PRO A 181 15.23 6.40 9.31
N THR A 182 15.03 6.18 10.61
CA THR A 182 16.14 5.86 11.52
C THR A 182 16.89 4.60 11.08
N LEU A 183 16.18 3.50 10.82
CA LEU A 183 16.81 2.25 10.36
C LEU A 183 17.46 2.42 8.97
N PHE A 184 16.81 3.19 8.08
CA PHE A 184 17.43 3.50 6.79
C PHE A 184 18.76 4.25 6.94
N ASN A 185 18.80 5.22 7.87
CA ASN A 185 20.01 6.00 8.17
C ASN A 185 21.12 5.12 8.78
N GLU A 186 20.79 4.26 9.77
CA GLU A 186 21.73 3.33 10.38
C GLU A 186 22.36 2.36 9.36
N ILE A 187 21.56 1.90 8.38
CA ILE A 187 22.06 1.05 7.29
C ILE A 187 22.98 1.86 6.38
N ALA A 188 22.64 3.11 6.04
CA ALA A 188 23.48 3.96 5.21
C ALA A 188 24.82 4.31 5.89
N GLU A 189 24.81 4.61 7.20
CA GLU A 189 26.02 4.84 8.00
C GLU A 189 26.95 3.61 8.03
N SER A 190 26.37 2.41 7.98
CA SER A 190 27.12 1.14 7.94
C SER A 190 27.76 0.84 6.58
N LEU A 191 27.36 1.55 5.53
CA LEU A 191 27.84 1.37 4.14
C LEU A 191 28.25 2.71 3.52
N PRO A 192 29.31 3.37 4.04
CA PRO A 192 29.66 4.75 3.68
C PRO A 192 30.03 4.93 2.20
N ASP A 193 30.51 3.90 1.53
CA ASP A 193 30.91 3.91 0.11
C ASP A 193 29.74 3.66 -0.85
N VAL A 194 28.53 3.36 -0.34
CA VAL A 194 27.31 3.11 -1.12
C VAL A 194 26.47 4.37 -1.14
N LYS A 195 25.96 4.74 -2.32
CA LYS A 195 24.99 5.84 -2.46
C LYS A 195 23.60 5.40 -2.04
N PHE A 196 22.95 6.18 -1.17
CA PHE A 196 21.57 5.99 -0.77
C PHE A 196 20.71 7.14 -1.27
N VAL A 197 19.48 6.82 -1.75
CA VAL A 197 18.53 7.81 -2.24
C VAL A 197 17.17 7.58 -1.60
N TRP A 198 16.67 8.59 -0.88
CA TRP A 198 15.28 8.58 -0.44
C TRP A 198 14.42 9.39 -1.41
N ILE A 199 13.60 8.71 -2.20
CA ILE A 199 12.68 9.34 -3.15
C ILE A 199 11.40 9.72 -2.43
N GLY A 200 11.30 10.99 -2.03
CA GLY A 200 10.19 11.52 -1.27
C GLY A 200 10.60 12.53 -0.21
N ASP A 201 9.64 12.96 0.59
CA ASP A 201 9.81 13.90 1.70
C ASP A 201 8.90 13.53 2.87
N GLY A 202 9.03 14.19 4.02
CA GLY A 202 8.13 13.96 5.14
C GLY A 202 8.61 14.59 6.46
N GLU A 203 7.78 14.36 7.48
CA GLU A 203 7.94 14.99 8.81
C GLU A 203 9.15 14.50 9.60
N LEU A 204 9.79 13.42 9.20
CA LEU A 204 10.98 12.86 9.88
C LEU A 204 12.24 12.97 9.02
N ARG A 205 12.29 13.93 8.10
CA ARG A 205 13.46 14.18 7.25
C ARG A 205 14.75 14.36 8.04
N ASP A 206 14.67 15.01 9.18
CA ASP A 206 15.81 15.30 10.05
C ASP A 206 16.46 14.05 10.66
N GLN A 207 15.84 12.87 10.52
CA GLN A 207 16.43 11.59 10.94
C GLN A 207 17.36 10.97 9.90
N LEU A 208 17.44 11.53 8.70
CA LEU A 208 18.34 11.11 7.63
C LEU A 208 19.57 12.03 7.64
N THR A 209 20.59 11.65 8.40
CA THR A 209 21.76 12.48 8.70
C THR A 209 23.06 11.97 8.04
N SER A 210 23.09 10.73 7.56
CA SER A 210 24.24 10.15 6.91
C SER A 210 24.62 10.90 5.63
N GLU A 211 25.90 11.19 5.42
CA GLU A 211 26.40 12.02 4.30
C GLU A 211 26.19 11.37 2.93
N ASN A 212 26.04 10.04 2.88
CA ASN A 212 25.81 9.29 1.65
C ASN A 212 24.33 9.15 1.29
N ILE A 213 23.41 9.86 2.01
CA ILE A 213 21.98 9.87 1.71
C ILE A 213 21.60 11.14 0.92
N GLU A 214 21.08 10.94 -0.26
CA GLU A 214 20.38 11.98 -1.04
C GLU A 214 18.87 11.92 -0.79
N ILE A 215 18.22 13.06 -0.50
CA ILE A 215 16.77 13.18 -0.36
C ILE A 215 16.23 14.02 -1.51
N THR A 216 15.43 13.41 -2.39
CA THR A 216 14.93 14.09 -3.61
C THR A 216 13.86 15.14 -3.32
N GLY A 217 13.21 15.10 -2.15
CA GLY A 217 11.97 15.84 -1.92
C GLY A 217 10.76 15.18 -2.59
N TRP A 218 9.63 15.85 -2.57
CA TRP A 218 8.41 15.38 -3.23
C TRP A 218 8.60 15.32 -4.75
N ALA A 219 8.36 14.16 -5.31
CA ALA A 219 8.43 13.89 -6.74
C ALA A 219 7.08 13.38 -7.25
N ASP A 220 6.72 13.73 -8.48
CA ASP A 220 5.61 13.07 -9.16
C ASP A 220 5.98 11.61 -9.50
N ARG A 221 4.97 10.81 -9.88
CA ARG A 221 5.17 9.39 -10.16
C ARG A 221 6.21 9.14 -11.25
N SER A 222 6.20 9.91 -12.33
CA SER A 222 7.15 9.75 -13.44
C SER A 222 8.59 10.04 -13.00
N THR A 223 8.78 11.11 -12.26
CA THR A 223 10.08 11.48 -11.69
C THR A 223 10.56 10.46 -10.68
N ALA A 224 9.68 9.96 -9.79
CA ALA A 224 10.03 8.94 -8.82
C ALA A 224 10.49 7.63 -9.49
N ILE A 225 9.80 7.19 -10.54
CA ILE A 225 10.18 5.99 -11.29
C ILE A 225 11.49 6.21 -12.05
N ARG A 226 11.77 7.42 -12.59
CA ARG A 226 13.07 7.72 -13.22
C ARG A 226 14.25 7.58 -12.25
N TYR A 227 14.11 8.02 -11.02
CA TYR A 227 15.12 7.77 -9.99
C TYR A 227 15.28 6.27 -9.72
N ALA A 228 14.19 5.55 -9.57
CA ALA A 228 14.20 4.11 -9.30
C ALA A 228 14.81 3.29 -10.46
N VAL A 229 14.58 3.69 -11.72
CA VAL A 229 15.20 3.05 -12.90
C VAL A 229 16.72 3.17 -12.85
N ASN A 230 17.24 4.31 -12.40
CA ASN A 230 18.67 4.61 -12.26
C ASN A 230 19.18 4.34 -10.83
N ALA A 231 18.83 3.18 -10.28
CA ALA A 231 19.32 2.66 -9.01
C ALA A 231 19.32 1.12 -9.07
N ASP A 232 19.92 0.43 -8.11
CA ASP A 232 20.18 -1.01 -8.15
C ASP A 232 19.33 -1.78 -7.15
N VAL A 233 19.25 -1.32 -5.90
CA VAL A 233 18.61 -2.00 -4.80
C VAL A 233 17.46 -1.18 -4.23
N PHE A 234 16.29 -1.79 -4.11
CA PHE A 234 15.16 -1.23 -3.38
C PHE A 234 15.22 -1.65 -1.92
N LEU A 235 15.36 -0.69 -1.02
CA LEU A 235 15.40 -0.89 0.42
C LEU A 235 14.09 -0.44 1.06
N LEU A 236 13.39 -1.34 1.77
CA LEU A 236 12.13 -1.02 2.46
C LEU A 236 12.18 -1.48 3.93
N PRO A 237 12.76 -0.67 4.85
CA PRO A 237 12.93 -1.01 6.26
C PRO A 237 11.70 -0.69 7.11
N SER A 238 10.52 -0.72 6.54
CA SER A 238 9.25 -0.31 7.17
C SER A 238 8.95 -1.07 8.46
N ARG A 239 8.30 -0.40 9.43
CA ARG A 239 7.82 -1.00 10.68
C ARG A 239 6.54 -1.82 10.51
N TRP A 240 5.70 -1.48 9.55
CA TRP A 240 4.51 -2.24 9.12
C TRP A 240 4.11 -1.87 7.70
N GLU A 241 3.53 -2.83 6.99
CA GLU A 241 2.94 -2.64 5.66
C GLU A 241 1.63 -3.43 5.54
N GLY A 242 0.84 -3.11 4.51
CA GLY A 242 -0.27 -3.96 4.07
C GLY A 242 0.16 -4.87 2.93
N LEU A 243 0.40 -4.28 1.76
CA LEU A 243 1.14 -4.79 0.61
C LEU A 243 1.64 -3.56 -0.18
N PRO A 244 2.92 -3.20 -0.06
CA PRO A 244 3.42 -1.93 -0.58
C PRO A 244 3.57 -1.94 -2.09
N ILE A 245 2.92 -0.98 -2.77
CA ILE A 245 2.97 -0.84 -4.23
C ILE A 245 4.40 -0.56 -4.70
N SER A 246 5.17 0.25 -3.97
CA SER A 246 6.57 0.55 -4.31
C SER A 246 7.46 -0.69 -4.37
N LEU A 247 7.21 -1.69 -3.52
CA LEU A 247 7.89 -2.97 -3.58
C LEU A 247 7.55 -3.72 -4.88
N LEU A 248 6.26 -3.82 -5.21
CA LEU A 248 5.81 -4.48 -6.43
C LEU A 248 6.35 -3.79 -7.70
N GLU A 249 6.40 -2.46 -7.70
CA GLU A 249 6.99 -1.68 -8.80
C GLU A 249 8.49 -1.95 -8.93
N SER A 250 9.22 -2.02 -7.81
CA SER A 250 10.65 -2.32 -7.79
C SER A 250 10.96 -3.74 -8.29
N MET A 251 10.15 -4.73 -7.90
CA MET A 251 10.23 -6.09 -8.43
C MET A 251 9.98 -6.14 -9.95
N TYR A 252 8.99 -5.38 -10.45
CA TYR A 252 8.73 -5.28 -11.89
C TYR A 252 9.90 -4.63 -12.64
N MET A 253 10.56 -3.65 -12.04
CA MET A 253 11.76 -3.02 -12.59
C MET A 253 13.02 -3.88 -12.47
N LYS A 254 12.89 -5.13 -11.99
CA LYS A 254 14.01 -6.07 -11.75
C LYS A 254 15.07 -5.48 -10.82
N LYS A 255 14.64 -4.73 -9.79
CA LYS A 255 15.55 -4.27 -8.74
C LYS A 255 15.66 -5.33 -7.65
N ALA A 256 16.86 -5.53 -7.13
CA ALA A 256 17.03 -6.37 -5.95
C ALA A 256 16.27 -5.73 -4.78
N CYS A 257 15.42 -6.51 -4.10
CA CYS A 257 14.56 -6.01 -3.04
C CYS A 257 15.03 -6.50 -1.67
N VAL A 258 15.40 -5.57 -0.79
CA VAL A 258 15.81 -5.82 0.59
C VAL A 258 14.79 -5.19 1.51
N VAL A 259 14.06 -6.01 2.26
CA VAL A 259 12.88 -5.56 3.00
C VAL A 259 12.88 -6.01 4.45
N SER A 260 12.20 -5.27 5.32
CA SER A 260 11.98 -5.68 6.71
C SER A 260 11.01 -6.85 6.82
N ASN A 261 11.18 -7.67 7.88
CA ASN A 261 10.35 -8.84 8.19
C ASN A 261 9.00 -8.43 8.78
N VAL A 262 8.16 -7.76 7.99
CA VAL A 262 6.80 -7.35 8.38
C VAL A 262 5.76 -7.92 7.42
N ILE A 263 4.50 -7.97 7.87
CA ILE A 263 3.35 -8.30 7.01
C ILE A 263 3.38 -7.41 5.75
N GLY A 264 3.01 -7.98 4.62
CA GLY A 264 3.06 -7.31 3.32
C GLY A 264 4.41 -7.45 2.64
N ASN A 265 5.52 -7.23 3.32
CA ASN A 265 6.86 -7.43 2.76
C ASN A 265 7.17 -8.93 2.61
N ARG A 266 7.14 -9.66 3.73
CA ARG A 266 7.40 -11.12 3.74
C ARG A 266 6.31 -11.95 3.07
N ASP A 267 5.16 -11.35 2.75
CA ASP A 267 4.11 -12.02 1.98
C ASP A 267 4.45 -12.11 0.49
N VAL A 268 5.36 -11.27 0.03
CA VAL A 268 5.78 -11.13 -1.37
C VAL A 268 7.23 -11.55 -1.55
N ILE A 269 8.11 -11.15 -0.62
CA ILE A 269 9.53 -11.51 -0.68
C ILE A 269 9.77 -12.82 0.06
N HIS A 270 10.27 -13.81 -0.67
CA HIS A 270 10.77 -15.09 -0.18
C HIS A 270 12.28 -15.01 -0.11
N ASN A 271 12.82 -15.04 1.12
CA ASN A 271 14.23 -14.76 1.40
C ASN A 271 15.17 -15.68 0.61
N GLY A 272 16.07 -15.09 -0.18
CA GLY A 272 17.03 -15.77 -1.04
C GLY A 272 16.46 -16.35 -2.35
N GLU A 273 15.13 -16.24 -2.60
CA GLU A 273 14.50 -16.72 -3.83
C GLU A 273 14.17 -15.58 -4.80
N ASN A 274 13.54 -14.49 -4.31
CA ASN A 274 13.14 -13.33 -5.09
C ASN A 274 13.49 -11.99 -4.42
N GLY A 275 14.28 -12.01 -3.33
CA GLY A 275 14.72 -10.86 -2.57
C GLY A 275 15.20 -11.26 -1.18
N PHE A 276 15.43 -10.27 -0.31
CA PHE A 276 15.95 -10.49 1.04
C PHE A 276 14.99 -9.95 2.09
N VAL A 277 14.72 -10.75 3.14
CA VAL A 277 13.90 -10.38 4.30
C VAL A 277 14.80 -10.24 5.51
N CYS A 278 14.93 -9.04 6.04
CA CYS A 278 15.88 -8.66 7.08
C CYS A 278 15.17 -8.24 8.38
N THR A 279 15.86 -8.41 9.50
CA THR A 279 15.33 -8.07 10.84
C THR A 279 16.23 -7.07 11.57
N LYS A 280 17.54 -7.23 11.47
CA LYS A 280 18.54 -6.40 12.13
C LYS A 280 19.35 -5.62 11.10
N VAL A 281 20.05 -4.56 11.53
CA VAL A 281 20.90 -3.73 10.66
C VAL A 281 21.91 -4.61 9.90
N GLU A 282 22.54 -5.55 10.57
CA GLU A 282 23.56 -6.42 9.99
C GLU A 282 22.98 -7.29 8.86
N ASP A 283 21.72 -7.74 8.97
CA ASP A 283 21.07 -8.52 7.91
C ASP A 283 20.87 -7.67 6.65
N PHE A 284 20.49 -6.40 6.82
CA PHE A 284 20.31 -5.45 5.70
C PHE A 284 21.64 -5.13 5.03
N VAL A 285 22.68 -4.86 5.83
CA VAL A 285 24.03 -4.57 5.33
C VAL A 285 24.53 -5.73 4.48
N LYS A 286 24.49 -6.95 5.03
CA LYS A 286 24.91 -8.16 4.31
C LYS A 286 24.09 -8.37 3.03
N ALA A 287 22.77 -8.19 3.06
CA ALA A 287 21.93 -8.34 1.88
C ALA A 287 22.24 -7.31 0.79
N ILE A 288 22.55 -6.06 1.18
CA ILE A 288 22.96 -5.01 0.22
C ILE A 288 24.34 -5.33 -0.38
N GLU A 289 25.29 -5.81 0.43
CA GLU A 289 26.60 -6.26 -0.07
C GLU A 289 26.46 -7.43 -1.06
N GLU A 290 25.59 -8.42 -0.76
CA GLU A 290 25.29 -9.52 -1.68
C GLU A 290 24.68 -9.01 -3.00
N CYS A 291 23.91 -7.90 -2.97
CA CYS A 291 23.33 -7.29 -4.17
C CYS A 291 24.37 -6.61 -5.09
N GLN A 292 25.61 -6.43 -4.69
CA GLN A 292 26.68 -5.98 -5.58
C GLN A 292 27.19 -7.09 -6.50
N GLY A 293 26.84 -8.36 -6.23
CA GLY A 293 27.16 -9.51 -7.04
C GLY A 293 26.06 -9.86 -8.06
N GLU A 294 26.00 -11.12 -8.44
CA GLU A 294 25.03 -11.64 -9.42
C GLU A 294 23.64 -11.81 -8.78
N VAL A 295 22.71 -10.92 -9.13
CA VAL A 295 21.32 -10.93 -8.64
C VAL A 295 20.26 -11.16 -9.73
N GLU A 296 20.68 -11.41 -10.97
CA GLU A 296 19.77 -11.55 -12.13
C GLU A 296 18.74 -12.64 -11.92
N LYS A 297 19.12 -13.79 -11.37
CA LYS A 297 18.19 -14.89 -11.09
C LYS A 297 17.15 -14.50 -10.06
N LEU A 298 17.57 -13.82 -9.00
CA LEU A 298 16.70 -13.36 -7.91
C LEU A 298 15.70 -12.31 -8.40
N THR A 299 16.19 -11.33 -9.15
CA THR A 299 15.34 -10.26 -9.71
C THR A 299 14.42 -10.76 -10.82
N GLU A 300 14.84 -11.76 -11.59
CA GLU A 300 13.96 -12.41 -12.57
C GLU A 300 12.83 -13.18 -11.88
N HIS A 301 13.08 -13.91 -10.81
CA HIS A 301 12.03 -14.57 -10.04
C HIS A 301 11.02 -13.55 -9.50
N ALA A 302 11.52 -12.42 -8.91
CA ALA A 302 10.67 -11.33 -8.45
C ALA A 302 9.78 -10.76 -9.58
N TYR A 303 10.36 -10.53 -10.74
CA TYR A 303 9.63 -10.06 -11.92
C TYR A 303 8.54 -11.04 -12.37
N GLN A 304 8.84 -12.34 -12.41
CA GLN A 304 7.87 -13.38 -12.79
C GLN A 304 6.69 -13.46 -11.82
N ASP A 305 6.91 -13.22 -10.52
CA ASP A 305 5.84 -13.15 -9.53
C ASP A 305 4.88 -11.99 -9.79
N ILE A 306 5.41 -10.83 -10.22
CA ILE A 306 4.56 -9.70 -10.63
C ILE A 306 3.69 -10.06 -11.82
N LEU A 307 4.27 -10.67 -12.87
CA LEU A 307 3.52 -11.06 -14.06
C LEU A 307 2.39 -12.04 -13.74
N LYS A 308 2.60 -12.95 -12.79
CA LYS A 308 1.64 -14.00 -12.44
C LYS A 308 0.60 -13.56 -11.42
N MET A 309 0.97 -12.77 -10.40
CA MET A 309 0.14 -12.61 -9.21
C MET A 309 -0.14 -11.16 -8.81
N TYR A 310 0.79 -10.22 -9.05
CA TYR A 310 0.73 -8.88 -8.45
C TYR A 310 0.51 -7.77 -9.48
N ASN A 311 -0.41 -7.99 -10.42
CA ASN A 311 -0.77 -7.01 -11.43
C ASN A 311 -2.26 -6.67 -11.39
N THR A 312 -2.61 -5.51 -11.96
CA THR A 312 -4.00 -5.00 -11.91
C THR A 312 -4.99 -5.89 -12.64
N LYS A 313 -4.57 -6.67 -13.65
CA LYS A 313 -5.46 -7.60 -14.36
C LYS A 313 -5.90 -8.73 -13.45
N VAL A 314 -4.95 -9.43 -12.81
CA VAL A 314 -5.22 -10.51 -11.86
C VAL A 314 -6.03 -9.99 -10.67
N MET A 315 -5.66 -8.82 -10.12
CA MET A 315 -6.39 -8.18 -9.04
C MET A 315 -7.85 -7.89 -9.43
N ALA A 316 -8.08 -7.29 -10.60
CA ALA A 316 -9.42 -6.96 -11.08
C ALA A 316 -10.29 -8.20 -11.30
N GLU A 317 -9.74 -9.26 -11.89
CA GLU A 317 -10.44 -10.53 -12.09
C GLU A 317 -10.87 -11.17 -10.76
N GLN A 318 -9.99 -11.14 -9.76
CA GLN A 318 -10.30 -11.67 -8.43
C GLN A 318 -11.38 -10.85 -7.71
N TYR A 319 -11.33 -9.52 -7.76
CA TYR A 319 -12.38 -8.67 -7.21
C TYR A 319 -13.72 -8.88 -7.92
N SER A 320 -13.72 -8.94 -9.27
CA SER A 320 -14.91 -9.19 -10.06
C SER A 320 -15.64 -10.46 -9.64
N LYS A 321 -14.91 -11.59 -9.56
CA LYS A 321 -15.49 -12.87 -9.11
C LYS A 321 -16.14 -12.76 -7.72
N LYS A 322 -15.53 -12.01 -6.79
CA LYS A 322 -16.07 -11.84 -5.44
C LYS A 322 -17.35 -11.00 -5.45
N TYR A 323 -17.38 -9.93 -6.23
CA TYR A 323 -18.57 -9.08 -6.36
C TYR A 323 -19.72 -9.84 -7.04
N GLU A 324 -19.46 -10.50 -8.17
CA GLU A 324 -20.46 -11.30 -8.90
C GLU A 324 -21.05 -12.41 -8.03
N THR A 325 -20.19 -13.15 -7.29
CA THR A 325 -20.65 -14.18 -6.35
C THR A 325 -21.58 -13.62 -5.26
N ALA A 326 -21.33 -12.41 -4.80
CA ALA A 326 -22.12 -11.79 -3.75
C ALA A 326 -23.45 -11.19 -4.28
N MET A 327 -23.47 -10.73 -5.52
CA MET A 327 -24.70 -10.21 -6.16
C MET A 327 -25.67 -11.32 -6.59
N ASN A 328 -25.17 -12.53 -6.82
CA ASN A 328 -25.97 -13.70 -7.23
C ASN A 328 -26.52 -14.53 -6.05
N ARG A 329 -26.26 -14.10 -4.82
CA ARG A 329 -26.81 -14.66 -3.57
C ARG A 329 -28.04 -13.89 -3.11
#